data_a525f413a9951b7e4078e371e49e9479
#
_entry.id   a525f413a9951b7e4078e371e49e9479
#
_cell.length_a   1.000
_cell.length_b   1.000
_cell.length_c   1.000
_cell.angle_alpha   90.00
_cell.angle_beta   90.00
_cell.angle_gamma   90.00
#
_symmetry.space_group_name_H-M   'P 1'
#
loop_
_entity.id
_entity.type
_entity.pdbx_description
1 polymer ?
#
loop_
_entity_poly.entity_id
_entity_poly.type
_entity_poly.pdbx_seq_one_letter_code
_entity_poly.pdbx_strand_id
1 'polypeptide(L)'
;ITSLDATRLDDVASSTLHAPYADQARLGFAIAHLLDASAPAPTALSPEQQALAAQWADLLGNAKKPLIIAGNGARNEALIEAASNIARALKGRGQAAELALVAQEANSLGLAMLARHAAPLESALERMEGEERLALVVLENDLYRRAPRSRVDAALDRLQHLLVIDHQE
;
A
#
# COMPACT_ATOMS: atom_id res chain seq x y z
N ILE A 1 -2.65 15.98 -2.60
CA ILE A 1 -2.59 14.95 -1.56
C ILE A 1 -3.84 14.08 -1.67
N THR A 2 -3.70 12.76 -1.45
CA THR A 2 -4.84 11.84 -1.31
C THR A 2 -4.84 11.22 0.09
N SER A 3 -6.02 11.08 0.68
CA SER A 3 -6.23 10.46 2.00
C SER A 3 -7.68 9.95 2.12
N LEU A 4 -7.98 9.16 3.17
CA LEU A 4 -9.38 8.80 3.47
C LEU A 4 -10.14 9.98 4.04
N ASP A 5 -9.50 10.69 4.98
CA ASP A 5 -10.08 11.80 5.72
C ASP A 5 -9.12 12.98 5.73
N ALA A 6 -9.58 14.12 6.27
CA ALA A 6 -8.77 15.32 6.42
C ALA A 6 -7.51 15.06 7.26
N THR A 7 -6.42 15.64 6.83
CA THR A 7 -5.10 15.52 7.47
C THR A 7 -4.54 16.91 7.78
N ARG A 8 -3.50 16.97 8.62
CA ARG A 8 -2.80 18.22 8.88
C ARG A 8 -2.09 18.80 7.66
N LEU A 9 -1.90 18.01 6.62
CA LEU A 9 -1.28 18.47 5.38
C LEU A 9 -2.27 19.21 4.47
N ASP A 10 -3.56 19.09 4.71
CA ASP A 10 -4.58 19.76 3.92
C ASP A 10 -4.47 21.28 4.00
N ASP A 11 -4.04 21.80 5.17
CA ASP A 11 -3.88 23.25 5.39
C ASP A 11 -2.79 23.87 4.48
N VAL A 12 -1.87 23.06 3.98
CA VAL A 12 -0.76 23.49 3.13
C VAL A 12 -0.83 22.92 1.72
N ALA A 13 -1.75 22.01 1.45
CA ALA A 13 -1.92 21.40 0.15
C ALA A 13 -2.60 22.32 -0.84
N SER A 14 -2.09 22.42 -2.05
CA SER A 14 -2.75 23.15 -3.14
C SER A 14 -3.96 22.42 -3.71
N SER A 15 -4.06 21.11 -3.51
CA SER A 15 -5.21 20.29 -3.93
C SER A 15 -5.26 18.99 -3.13
N THR A 16 -6.45 18.56 -2.74
CA THR A 16 -6.69 17.34 -1.96
C THR A 16 -7.78 16.48 -2.57
N LEU A 17 -7.70 15.17 -2.34
CA LEU A 17 -8.78 14.22 -2.62
C LEU A 17 -8.98 13.33 -1.38
N HIS A 18 -10.16 13.41 -0.77
CA HIS A 18 -10.60 12.47 0.26
C HIS A 18 -11.50 11.42 -0.38
N ALA A 19 -11.00 10.19 -0.48
CA ALA A 19 -11.71 9.12 -1.15
C ALA A 19 -11.23 7.74 -0.67
N PRO A 20 -12.00 6.67 -0.87
CA PRO A 20 -11.54 5.30 -0.66
C PRO A 20 -10.24 4.99 -1.40
N TYR A 21 -9.42 4.10 -0.86
CA TYR A 21 -8.11 3.76 -1.44
C TYR A 21 -8.18 3.31 -2.90
N ALA A 22 -9.25 2.61 -3.29
CA ALA A 22 -9.45 2.19 -4.68
C ALA A 22 -9.62 3.38 -5.63
N ASP A 23 -10.30 4.46 -5.19
CA ASP A 23 -10.48 5.66 -5.99
C ASP A 23 -9.19 6.48 -6.07
N GLN A 24 -8.44 6.56 -4.97
CA GLN A 24 -7.11 7.17 -4.94
C GLN A 24 -6.15 6.47 -5.91
N ALA A 25 -6.14 5.12 -5.92
CA ALA A 25 -5.33 4.35 -6.85
C ALA A 25 -5.75 4.59 -8.30
N ARG A 26 -7.06 4.59 -8.60
CA ARG A 26 -7.58 4.90 -9.95
C ARG A 26 -7.16 6.29 -10.42
N LEU A 27 -7.23 7.29 -9.55
CA LEU A 27 -6.73 8.62 -9.86
C LEU A 27 -5.23 8.59 -10.18
N GLY A 28 -4.44 7.88 -9.40
CA GLY A 28 -3.00 7.75 -9.62
C GLY A 28 -2.65 7.05 -10.94
N PHE A 29 -3.37 5.99 -11.33
CA PHE A 29 -3.22 5.37 -12.65
C PHE A 29 -3.61 6.32 -13.79
N ALA A 30 -4.67 7.14 -13.60
CA ALA A 30 -5.06 8.14 -14.59
C ALA A 30 -3.96 9.18 -14.79
N ILE A 31 -3.39 9.70 -13.71
CA ILE A 31 -2.26 10.64 -13.77
C ILE A 31 -1.08 10.02 -14.52
N ALA A 32 -0.72 8.78 -14.19
CA ALA A 32 0.37 8.09 -14.85
C ALA A 32 0.12 7.92 -16.36
N HIS A 33 -1.10 7.53 -16.75
CA HIS A 33 -1.49 7.35 -18.16
C HIS A 33 -1.51 8.69 -18.93
N LEU A 34 -1.93 9.78 -18.30
CA LEU A 34 -1.87 11.12 -18.91
C LEU A 34 -0.42 11.61 -19.10
N LEU A 35 0.48 11.22 -18.22
CA LEU A 35 1.91 11.52 -18.34
C LEU A 35 2.60 10.62 -19.36
N ASP A 36 2.20 9.35 -19.45
CA ASP A 36 2.75 8.35 -20.37
C ASP A 36 1.62 7.40 -20.82
N ALA A 37 1.20 7.51 -22.08
CA ALA A 37 0.13 6.70 -22.65
C ALA A 37 0.43 5.18 -22.66
N SER A 38 1.69 4.77 -22.45
CA SER A 38 2.04 3.35 -22.28
C SER A 38 1.76 2.81 -20.88
N ALA A 39 1.54 3.68 -19.90
CA ALA A 39 1.14 3.26 -18.54
C ALA A 39 -0.30 2.71 -18.55
N PRO A 40 -0.63 1.78 -17.64
CA PRO A 40 -1.97 1.21 -17.56
C PRO A 40 -3.04 2.29 -17.43
N ALA A 41 -4.05 2.21 -18.30
CA ALA A 41 -5.20 3.11 -18.23
C ALA A 41 -6.12 2.70 -17.08
N PRO A 42 -6.67 3.65 -16.33
CA PRO A 42 -7.63 3.35 -15.27
C PRO A 42 -8.97 2.92 -15.86
N THR A 43 -9.69 2.10 -15.12
CA THR A 43 -11.10 1.80 -15.43
C THR A 43 -12.02 2.86 -14.81
N ALA A 44 -13.01 3.33 -15.56
CA ALA A 44 -14.13 4.15 -15.11
C ALA A 44 -13.80 5.25 -14.06
N LEU A 45 -13.50 6.44 -14.54
CA LEU A 45 -13.37 7.65 -13.72
C LEU A 45 -14.60 8.52 -13.89
N SER A 46 -15.03 9.18 -12.81
CA SER A 46 -16.02 10.26 -12.93
C SER A 46 -15.43 11.46 -13.68
N PRO A 47 -16.28 12.34 -14.25
CA PRO A 47 -15.78 13.57 -14.89
C PRO A 47 -14.92 14.44 -13.96
N GLU A 48 -15.26 14.49 -12.67
CA GLU A 48 -14.51 15.23 -11.65
C GLU A 48 -13.14 14.61 -11.41
N GLN A 49 -13.07 13.26 -11.34
CA GLN A 49 -11.80 12.54 -11.21
C GLN A 49 -10.92 12.70 -12.45
N GLN A 50 -11.52 12.74 -13.65
CA GLN A 50 -10.77 12.99 -14.88
C GLN A 50 -10.19 14.39 -14.91
N ALA A 51 -10.96 15.41 -14.52
CA ALA A 51 -10.49 16.79 -14.44
C ALA A 51 -9.36 16.94 -13.42
N LEU A 52 -9.51 16.30 -12.25
CA LEU A 52 -8.49 16.32 -11.19
C LEU A 52 -7.21 15.61 -11.63
N ALA A 53 -7.33 14.46 -12.30
CA ALA A 53 -6.18 13.74 -12.85
C ALA A 53 -5.42 14.59 -13.87
N ALA A 54 -6.12 15.30 -14.76
CA ALA A 54 -5.51 16.19 -15.75
C ALA A 54 -4.78 17.36 -15.06
N GLN A 55 -5.40 17.98 -14.08
CA GLN A 55 -4.80 19.05 -13.29
C GLN A 55 -3.50 18.59 -12.60
N TRP A 56 -3.53 17.42 -11.96
CA TRP A 56 -2.36 16.92 -11.23
C TRP A 56 -1.27 16.38 -12.17
N ALA A 57 -1.65 15.82 -13.30
CA ALA A 57 -0.68 15.44 -14.34
C ALA A 57 0.06 16.68 -14.89
N ASP A 58 -0.64 17.80 -15.12
CA ASP A 58 -0.04 19.05 -15.56
C ASP A 58 0.89 19.63 -14.49
N LEU A 59 0.44 19.71 -13.23
CA LEU A 59 1.27 20.19 -12.12
C LEU A 59 2.57 19.37 -11.98
N LEU A 60 2.47 18.03 -12.02
CA LEU A 60 3.63 17.15 -11.93
C LEU A 60 4.52 17.23 -13.17
N GLY A 61 3.90 17.31 -14.35
CA GLY A 61 4.61 17.43 -15.63
C GLY A 61 5.43 18.70 -15.75
N ASN A 62 5.03 19.78 -15.09
CA ASN A 62 5.74 21.06 -15.08
C ASN A 62 6.70 21.23 -13.88
N ALA A 63 6.68 20.30 -12.92
CA ALA A 63 7.56 20.37 -11.76
C ALA A 63 9.03 20.06 -12.13
N LYS A 64 9.96 20.84 -11.60
CA LYS A 64 11.40 20.61 -11.86
C LYS A 64 11.93 19.34 -11.20
N LYS A 65 11.50 19.05 -9.98
CA LYS A 65 11.91 17.89 -9.18
C LYS A 65 10.69 17.34 -8.44
N PRO A 66 9.77 16.65 -9.14
CA PRO A 66 8.60 16.08 -8.47
C PRO A 66 9.01 14.94 -7.55
N LEU A 67 8.47 14.92 -6.33
CA LEU A 67 8.61 13.84 -5.37
C LEU A 67 7.24 13.19 -5.17
N ILE A 68 7.18 11.91 -5.44
CA ILE A 68 6.00 11.09 -5.19
C ILE A 68 6.21 10.33 -3.86
N ILE A 69 5.27 10.44 -2.94
CA ILE A 69 5.34 9.75 -1.66
C ILE A 69 4.14 8.81 -1.55
N ALA A 70 4.39 7.54 -1.27
CA ALA A 70 3.37 6.55 -1.00
C ALA A 70 3.79 5.62 0.14
N GLY A 71 2.83 4.99 0.79
CA GLY A 71 3.11 4.08 1.89
C GLY A 71 2.23 2.83 1.86
N ASN A 72 2.67 1.78 2.55
CA ASN A 72 1.93 0.53 2.67
C ASN A 72 0.89 0.54 3.81
N GLY A 73 0.72 1.66 4.51
CA GLY A 73 -0.23 1.80 5.62
C GLY A 73 -1.68 1.53 5.23
N ALA A 74 -2.02 1.79 3.99
CA ALA A 74 -3.34 1.51 3.42
C ALA A 74 -3.60 0.01 3.16
N ARG A 75 -2.58 -0.86 3.23
CA ARG A 75 -2.64 -2.27 2.82
C ARG A 75 -3.26 -2.45 1.42
N ASN A 76 -3.00 -1.52 0.53
CA ASN A 76 -3.51 -1.49 -0.83
C ASN A 76 -2.33 -1.38 -1.80
N GLU A 77 -2.02 -2.46 -2.48
CA GLU A 77 -0.90 -2.57 -3.42
C GLU A 77 -1.07 -1.61 -4.60
N ALA A 78 -2.29 -1.43 -5.10
CA ALA A 78 -2.58 -0.57 -6.23
C ALA A 78 -2.17 0.90 -6.00
N LEU A 79 -2.17 1.39 -4.75
CA LEU A 79 -1.65 2.73 -4.43
C LEU A 79 -0.15 2.84 -4.68
N ILE A 80 0.61 1.80 -4.29
CA ILE A 80 2.07 1.76 -4.48
C ILE A 80 2.39 1.62 -5.97
N GLU A 81 1.65 0.79 -6.68
CA GLU A 81 1.78 0.63 -8.13
C GLU A 81 1.47 1.93 -8.88
N ALA A 82 0.38 2.61 -8.52
CA ALA A 82 0.01 3.90 -9.11
C ALA A 82 1.10 4.96 -8.89
N ALA A 83 1.60 5.09 -7.66
CA ALA A 83 2.70 6.00 -7.33
C ALA A 83 3.99 5.67 -8.12
N SER A 84 4.30 4.39 -8.25
CA SER A 84 5.45 3.90 -9.02
C SER A 84 5.31 4.21 -10.51
N ASN A 85 4.10 4.05 -11.07
CA ASN A 85 3.82 4.37 -12.47
C ASN A 85 3.91 5.88 -12.74
N ILE A 86 3.43 6.74 -11.83
CA ILE A 86 3.59 8.19 -11.93
C ILE A 86 5.10 8.55 -11.96
N ALA A 87 5.86 8.04 -11.01
CA ALA A 87 7.30 8.33 -10.94
C ALA A 87 8.05 7.84 -12.19
N ARG A 88 7.68 6.66 -12.71
CA ARG A 88 8.25 6.10 -13.95
C ARG A 88 7.90 6.97 -15.17
N ALA A 89 6.64 7.37 -15.30
CA ALA A 89 6.17 8.23 -16.39
C ALA A 89 6.92 9.57 -16.40
N LEU A 90 7.09 10.20 -15.25
CA LEU A 90 7.84 11.46 -15.12
C LEU A 90 9.32 11.28 -15.48
N LYS A 91 9.95 10.20 -15.02
CA LYS A 91 11.35 9.88 -15.41
C LYS A 91 11.48 9.63 -16.90
N GLY A 92 10.53 8.92 -17.51
CA GLY A 92 10.49 8.70 -18.96
C GLY A 92 10.42 9.99 -19.78
N ARG A 93 9.86 11.06 -19.21
CA ARG A 93 9.83 12.41 -19.79
C ARG A 93 11.11 13.23 -19.52
N GLY A 94 12.12 12.63 -18.89
CA GLY A 94 13.40 13.29 -18.58
C GLY A 94 13.40 14.14 -17.31
N GLN A 95 12.34 14.05 -16.47
CA GLN A 95 12.28 14.79 -15.22
C GLN A 95 13.09 14.11 -14.12
N ALA A 96 13.64 14.89 -13.21
CA ALA A 96 14.33 14.41 -12.00
C ALA A 96 13.31 14.00 -10.93
N ALA A 97 12.39 13.09 -11.29
CA ALA A 97 11.36 12.60 -10.39
C ALA A 97 11.93 11.58 -9.40
N GLU A 98 11.46 11.66 -8.16
CA GLU A 98 11.81 10.73 -7.08
C GLU A 98 10.57 10.05 -6.53
N LEU A 99 10.73 8.83 -6.00
CA LEU A 99 9.71 8.07 -5.31
C LEU A 99 10.21 7.72 -3.92
N ALA A 100 9.46 8.11 -2.90
CA ALA A 100 9.69 7.70 -1.52
C ALA A 100 8.58 6.75 -1.08
N LEU A 101 8.95 5.54 -0.66
CA LEU A 101 8.02 4.57 -0.11
C LEU A 101 8.19 4.52 1.41
N VAL A 102 7.08 4.71 2.12
CA VAL A 102 7.05 4.71 3.59
C VAL A 102 6.46 3.39 4.07
N ALA A 103 7.24 2.62 4.81
CA ALA A 103 6.77 1.42 5.49
C ALA A 103 6.26 1.73 6.90
N GLN A 104 5.26 0.98 7.37
CA GLN A 104 4.67 1.20 8.70
C GLN A 104 5.64 0.88 9.84
N GLU A 105 6.40 -0.20 9.68
CA GLU A 105 7.35 -0.63 10.72
C GLU A 105 8.78 -0.39 10.25
N ALA A 106 9.66 -0.11 11.21
CA ALA A 106 11.03 0.34 10.97
C ALA A 106 11.87 -0.63 10.11
N ASN A 107 11.60 -1.93 10.15
CA ASN A 107 12.37 -2.94 9.43
C ASN A 107 11.55 -3.75 8.41
N SER A 108 10.41 -3.25 7.97
CA SER A 108 9.57 -3.97 6.98
C SER A 108 10.32 -4.33 5.70
N LEU A 109 11.14 -3.41 5.20
CA LEU A 109 11.94 -3.67 3.99
C LEU A 109 13.03 -4.72 4.26
N GLY A 110 13.75 -4.62 5.37
CA GLY A 110 14.76 -5.60 5.76
C GLY A 110 14.16 -6.99 5.93
N LEU A 111 13.01 -7.10 6.59
CA LEU A 111 12.28 -8.35 6.72
C LEU A 111 11.88 -8.92 5.35
N ALA A 112 11.32 -8.10 4.47
CA ALA A 112 10.93 -8.55 3.13
C ALA A 112 12.12 -9.04 2.30
N MET A 113 13.30 -8.43 2.44
CA MET A 113 14.52 -8.87 1.77
C MET A 113 15.05 -10.21 2.31
N LEU A 114 14.97 -10.43 3.62
CA LEU A 114 15.39 -11.67 4.27
C LEU A 114 14.39 -12.80 4.05
N ALA A 115 13.10 -12.47 4.07
CA ALA A 115 12.00 -13.43 4.02
C ALA A 115 11.56 -13.81 2.60
N ARG A 116 12.44 -13.71 1.60
CA ARG A 116 12.10 -13.98 0.18
C ARG A 116 11.45 -15.34 -0.08
N HIS A 117 11.73 -16.31 0.78
CA HIS A 117 11.21 -17.69 0.70
C HIS A 117 10.28 -18.03 1.85
N ALA A 118 9.97 -17.07 2.73
CA ALA A 118 9.04 -17.31 3.80
C ALA A 118 7.60 -17.32 3.26
N ALA A 119 6.79 -18.22 3.79
CA ALA A 119 5.38 -18.23 3.48
C ALA A 119 4.71 -16.97 4.07
N PRO A 120 3.83 -16.29 3.33
CA PRO A 120 3.03 -15.21 3.88
C PRO A 120 2.11 -15.73 5.00
N LEU A 121 1.69 -14.84 5.91
CA LEU A 121 0.79 -15.20 7.03
C LEU A 121 -0.47 -15.93 6.53
N GLU A 122 -1.01 -15.52 5.40
CA GLU A 122 -2.17 -16.14 4.77
C GLU A 122 -1.97 -17.64 4.56
N SER A 123 -0.87 -18.02 3.93
CA SER A 123 -0.52 -19.44 3.69
C SER A 123 -0.24 -20.19 5.00
N ALA A 124 0.29 -19.50 6.02
CA ALA A 124 0.47 -20.11 7.33
C ALA A 124 -0.88 -20.41 8.01
N LEU A 125 -1.83 -19.47 7.95
CA LEU A 125 -3.19 -19.67 8.46
C LEU A 125 -3.92 -20.80 7.71
N GLU A 126 -3.81 -20.86 6.39
CA GLU A 126 -4.38 -21.94 5.56
C GLU A 126 -3.84 -23.32 5.96
N ARG A 127 -2.55 -23.43 6.21
CA ARG A 127 -1.95 -24.66 6.69
C ARG A 127 -2.49 -25.06 8.07
N MET A 128 -2.63 -24.10 8.97
CA MET A 128 -3.18 -24.34 10.31
C MET A 128 -4.65 -24.79 10.26
N GLU A 129 -5.42 -24.35 9.28
CA GLU A 129 -6.80 -24.80 9.05
C GLU A 129 -6.86 -26.25 8.50
N GLY A 130 -5.82 -26.69 7.77
CA GLY A 130 -5.80 -27.99 7.07
C GLY A 130 -5.00 -29.11 7.75
N GLU A 131 -4.08 -28.79 8.64
CA GLU A 131 -3.17 -29.76 9.27
C GLU A 131 -3.50 -29.92 10.76
N GLU A 132 -3.35 -31.16 11.27
CA GLU A 132 -3.47 -31.45 12.70
C GLU A 132 -2.07 -31.40 13.38
N ARG A 133 -2.07 -31.13 14.69
CA ARG A 133 -0.89 -31.21 15.55
C ARG A 133 0.20 -30.19 15.23
N LEU A 134 -0.17 -28.97 14.94
CA LEU A 134 0.79 -27.87 14.73
C LEU A 134 1.15 -27.16 16.03
N ALA A 135 2.36 -26.65 16.08
CA ALA A 135 2.82 -25.70 17.08
C ALA A 135 3.06 -24.35 16.40
N LEU A 136 2.62 -23.27 17.03
CA LEU A 136 2.85 -21.90 16.58
C LEU A 136 3.71 -21.16 17.60
N VAL A 137 4.72 -20.46 17.12
CA VAL A 137 5.49 -19.47 17.90
C VAL A 137 5.18 -18.10 17.34
N VAL A 138 4.65 -17.23 18.15
CA VAL A 138 4.40 -15.81 17.82
C VAL A 138 5.45 -14.98 18.56
N LEU A 139 6.24 -14.22 17.81
CA LEU A 139 7.29 -13.38 18.36
C LEU A 139 6.93 -11.90 18.10
N GLU A 140 6.65 -11.15 19.14
CA GLU A 140 6.35 -9.71 19.12
C GLU A 140 5.39 -9.28 18.01
N ASN A 141 4.28 -10.02 17.88
CA ASN A 141 3.31 -9.75 16.82
C ASN A 141 1.88 -10.02 17.28
N ASP A 142 0.97 -9.14 16.90
CA ASP A 142 -0.44 -9.29 17.10
C ASP A 142 -1.10 -9.79 15.80
N LEU A 143 -1.48 -11.07 15.78
CA LEU A 143 -2.11 -11.70 14.62
C LEU A 143 -3.46 -11.07 14.27
N TYR A 144 -4.20 -10.56 15.27
CA TYR A 144 -5.50 -9.91 15.06
C TYR A 144 -5.39 -8.56 14.34
N ARG A 145 -4.20 -7.95 14.33
CA ARG A 145 -3.91 -6.78 13.49
C ARG A 145 -3.56 -7.14 12.06
N ARG A 146 -3.27 -8.42 11.78
CA ARG A 146 -2.75 -8.87 10.48
C ARG A 146 -3.80 -9.61 9.65
N ALA A 147 -4.78 -10.26 10.30
CA ALA A 147 -5.82 -11.03 9.64
C ALA A 147 -7.18 -10.87 10.35
N PRO A 148 -8.30 -11.19 9.68
CA PRO A 148 -9.61 -11.17 10.28
C PRO A 148 -9.68 -12.07 11.53
N ARG A 149 -10.33 -11.56 12.59
CA ARG A 149 -10.42 -12.26 13.88
C ARG A 149 -10.92 -13.69 13.74
N SER A 150 -11.99 -13.90 12.96
CA SER A 150 -12.59 -15.23 12.76
C SER A 150 -11.60 -16.24 12.17
N ARG A 151 -10.69 -15.80 11.30
CA ARG A 151 -9.65 -16.67 10.73
C ARG A 151 -8.56 -16.99 11.74
N VAL A 152 -8.14 -15.98 12.50
CA VAL A 152 -7.13 -16.17 13.56
C VAL A 152 -7.65 -17.13 14.60
N ASP A 153 -8.88 -16.91 15.10
CA ASP A 153 -9.52 -17.79 16.09
C ASP A 153 -9.60 -19.24 15.56
N ALA A 154 -10.11 -19.44 14.34
CA ALA A 154 -10.24 -20.78 13.74
C ALA A 154 -8.88 -21.50 13.58
N ALA A 155 -7.83 -20.77 13.28
CA ALA A 155 -6.47 -21.32 13.16
C ALA A 155 -5.89 -21.66 14.55
N LEU A 156 -6.05 -20.79 15.54
CA LEU A 156 -5.52 -20.99 16.89
C LEU A 156 -6.23 -22.16 17.62
N ASP A 157 -7.52 -22.37 17.42
CA ASP A 157 -8.32 -23.45 18.01
C ASP A 157 -7.82 -24.86 17.60
N ARG A 158 -7.07 -24.95 16.50
CA ARG A 158 -6.53 -26.23 15.99
C ARG A 158 -5.11 -26.55 16.46
N LEU A 159 -4.45 -25.59 17.09
CA LEU A 159 -3.09 -25.77 17.56
C LEU A 159 -3.02 -26.71 18.77
N GLN A 160 -2.00 -27.54 18.80
CA GLN A 160 -1.65 -28.28 20.02
C GLN A 160 -0.85 -27.40 20.98
N HIS A 161 0.01 -26.55 20.44
CA HIS A 161 0.88 -25.70 21.23
C HIS A 161 0.93 -24.30 20.65
N LEU A 162 0.73 -23.30 21.50
CA LEU A 162 0.92 -21.90 21.19
C LEU A 162 1.95 -21.34 22.17
N LEU A 163 3.04 -20.79 21.64
CA LEU A 163 4.02 -20.04 22.41
C LEU A 163 3.99 -18.58 21.92
N VAL A 164 3.70 -17.67 22.82
CA VAL A 164 3.77 -16.22 22.56
C VAL A 164 4.95 -15.64 23.33
N ILE A 165 5.82 -14.96 22.61
CA ILE A 165 6.95 -14.20 23.18
C ILE A 165 6.70 -12.75 22.83
N ASP A 166 6.31 -11.97 23.84
CA ASP A 166 6.01 -10.55 23.71
C ASP A 166 6.59 -9.81 24.93
N HIS A 167 6.81 -8.52 24.78
CA HIS A 167 7.25 -7.64 25.88
C HIS A 167 6.07 -7.09 26.70
N GLN A 168 4.85 -7.32 26.26
CA GLN A 168 3.61 -6.92 26.94
C GLN A 168 2.93 -8.16 27.53
N GLU A 169 2.44 -8.02 28.76
CA GLU A 169 1.58 -9.00 29.44
C GLU A 169 0.10 -8.80 29.04
#